data_f9af417333d036069cc364be58490601
#
_entry.id   f9af417333d036069cc364be58490601
#
_cell.length_a   1.000
_cell.length_b   1.000
_cell.length_c   1.000
_cell.angle_alpha   90.00
_cell.angle_beta   90.00
_cell.angle_gamma   90.00
#
_symmetry.space_group_name_H-M   'P 1'
#
loop_
_entity.id
_entity.type
_entity.pdbx_description
1 polymer ?
#
loop_
_entity_poly.entity_id
_entity_poly.type
_entity_poly.pdbx_seq_one_letter_code
_entity_poly.pdbx_strand_id
1 'polypeptide(L)'
;MKTFIKTFIKGLIVPLIASPFLMADEPVEEIIVKGKVLYADQVNALKTPTDIVDVPQSLSIVTDEQIRKQGIREIGDIVRYTPGVNTSQGEGHRDAVVFRGVRSTADFYQDGARDDVQYYRSLYNVEQVEVLRGPNALLFGRGGTGGIIN
;
A
#
# COMPACT_ATOMS: atom_id res chain seq x y z
N MET A 1 -55.73 84.88 -24.45
CA MET A 1 -54.73 84.93 -25.45
C MET A 1 -53.37 84.68 -24.95
N LYS A 2 -52.93 83.56 -24.83
CA LYS A 2 -51.57 82.99 -24.70
C LYS A 2 -51.72 81.56 -24.22
N THR A 3 -51.62 80.64 -25.17
CA THR A 3 -51.74 79.20 -24.97
C THR A 3 -50.42 78.66 -24.53
N PHE A 4 -50.39 78.02 -23.35
CA PHE A 4 -49.23 77.34 -22.86
C PHE A 4 -49.27 75.87 -23.30
N ILE A 5 -48.35 75.47 -24.14
CA ILE A 5 -48.10 74.05 -24.49
C ILE A 5 -47.20 73.46 -23.47
N LYS A 6 -47.73 72.52 -22.70
CA LYS A 6 -46.89 71.66 -21.79
C LYS A 6 -46.50 70.44 -22.55
N THR A 7 -45.23 70.35 -22.88
CA THR A 7 -44.64 69.17 -23.49
C THR A 7 -44.33 68.15 -22.35
N PHE A 8 -44.99 67.02 -22.38
CA PHE A 8 -44.78 65.92 -21.47
C PHE A 8 -43.64 65.05 -22.03
N ILE A 9 -42.45 65.13 -21.43
CA ILE A 9 -41.34 64.16 -21.69
C ILE A 9 -41.59 62.96 -20.83
N LYS A 10 -42.06 61.85 -21.43
CA LYS A 10 -42.11 60.56 -20.78
C LYS A 10 -40.69 60.00 -20.73
N GLY A 11 -40.02 60.03 -19.56
CA GLY A 11 -38.76 59.34 -19.30
C GLY A 11 -38.97 57.83 -19.33
N LEU A 12 -38.38 57.19 -20.30
CA LEU A 12 -38.30 55.72 -20.39
C LEU A 12 -37.26 55.25 -19.40
N ILE A 13 -37.69 54.74 -18.24
CA ILE A 13 -36.81 54.07 -17.29
C ILE A 13 -36.59 52.63 -17.81
N VAL A 14 -35.41 52.36 -18.33
CA VAL A 14 -34.97 51.01 -18.66
C VAL A 14 -34.45 50.36 -17.35
N PRO A 15 -35.07 49.30 -16.85
CA PRO A 15 -34.50 48.59 -15.69
C PRO A 15 -33.25 47.88 -16.14
N LEU A 16 -32.12 48.28 -15.58
CA LEU A 16 -30.85 47.56 -15.68
C LEU A 16 -30.99 46.27 -14.88
N ILE A 17 -31.28 45.16 -15.56
CA ILE A 17 -31.29 43.84 -14.96
C ILE A 17 -29.86 43.48 -14.66
N ALA A 18 -29.44 43.69 -13.41
CA ALA A 18 -28.21 43.14 -12.90
C ALA A 18 -28.36 41.61 -12.79
N SER A 19 -27.85 40.89 -13.76
CA SER A 19 -27.73 39.44 -13.69
C SER A 19 -26.79 39.11 -12.53
N PRO A 20 -27.24 38.36 -11.52
CA PRO A 20 -26.29 37.82 -10.54
C PRO A 20 -25.38 36.85 -11.30
N PHE A 21 -24.11 37.19 -11.41
CA PHE A 21 -23.06 36.28 -11.83
C PHE A 21 -23.02 35.20 -10.75
N LEU A 22 -23.74 34.09 -10.93
CA LEU A 22 -23.53 32.88 -10.16
C LEU A 22 -22.10 32.42 -10.52
N MET A 23 -21.16 32.80 -9.70
CA MET A 23 -19.90 32.03 -9.62
C MET A 23 -20.27 30.64 -9.12
N ALA A 24 -20.38 29.71 -10.06
CA ALA A 24 -20.36 28.30 -9.71
C ALA A 24 -18.98 28.06 -9.04
N ASP A 25 -19.03 27.92 -7.75
CA ASP A 25 -17.90 27.43 -6.97
C ASP A 25 -17.76 25.94 -7.39
N GLU A 26 -17.00 25.70 -8.44
CA GLU A 26 -16.67 24.33 -8.81
C GLU A 26 -15.90 23.73 -7.64
N PRO A 27 -16.34 22.57 -7.11
CA PRO A 27 -15.60 21.92 -6.04
C PRO A 27 -14.20 21.65 -6.59
N VAL A 28 -13.21 22.30 -6.00
CA VAL A 28 -11.80 22.00 -6.27
C VAL A 28 -11.62 20.54 -5.89
N GLU A 29 -11.46 19.65 -6.87
CA GLU A 29 -11.05 18.27 -6.62
C GLU A 29 -9.69 18.33 -5.93
N GLU A 30 -9.71 18.15 -4.63
CA GLU A 30 -8.49 18.00 -3.86
C GLU A 30 -7.82 16.68 -4.26
N ILE A 31 -6.92 16.76 -5.23
CA ILE A 31 -6.06 15.62 -5.58
C ILE A 31 -5.11 15.44 -4.42
N ILE A 32 -5.52 14.63 -3.45
CA ILE A 32 -4.63 14.17 -2.39
C ILE A 32 -3.64 13.20 -3.04
N VAL A 33 -2.53 13.72 -3.52
CA VAL A 33 -1.37 12.91 -3.89
C VAL A 33 -0.80 12.35 -2.59
N LYS A 34 -1.35 11.23 -2.14
CA LYS A 34 -0.67 10.42 -1.14
C LYS A 34 0.61 9.93 -1.81
N GLY A 35 1.73 10.54 -1.46
CA GLY A 35 3.02 9.99 -1.83
C GLY A 35 3.03 8.56 -1.34
N LYS A 36 3.09 7.59 -2.27
CA LYS A 36 3.18 6.18 -1.91
C LYS A 36 4.51 6.02 -1.21
N VAL A 37 4.49 6.00 0.11
CA VAL A 37 5.66 5.73 0.91
C VAL A 37 6.17 4.36 0.49
N LEU A 38 7.49 4.17 0.41
CA LEU A 38 8.14 2.90 0.03
C LEU A 38 7.81 1.73 0.97
N TYR A 39 6.92 1.94 1.93
CA TYR A 39 6.51 0.99 2.94
C TYR A 39 5.01 0.75 2.83
N ALA A 40 4.60 -0.51 2.92
CA ALA A 40 3.20 -0.85 3.08
C ALA A 40 2.70 -0.30 4.43
N ASP A 41 1.50 0.23 4.43
CA ASP A 41 0.90 0.78 5.65
C ASP A 41 0.33 -0.32 6.55
N GLN A 42 0.08 -1.51 5.98
CA GLN A 42 -0.62 -2.61 6.66
C GLN A 42 0.08 -3.95 6.47
N VAL A 43 -0.07 -4.80 7.47
CA VAL A 43 0.39 -6.19 7.50
C VAL A 43 -0.79 -7.12 7.27
N ASN A 44 -0.71 -7.96 6.24
CA ASN A 44 -1.76 -8.92 5.87
C ASN A 44 -1.55 -10.30 6.52
N ALA A 45 -0.33 -10.63 6.87
CA ALA A 45 0.02 -11.91 7.50
C ALA A 45 -0.71 -12.18 8.81
N LEU A 46 -1.18 -11.14 9.50
CA LEU A 46 -1.91 -11.28 10.77
C LEU A 46 -3.38 -11.73 10.61
N LYS A 47 -3.80 -12.13 9.42
CA LYS A 47 -5.18 -12.56 9.08
C LYS A 47 -6.22 -11.42 9.07
N THR A 48 -5.91 -10.31 9.64
CA THR A 48 -6.64 -9.04 9.58
C THR A 48 -5.66 -7.96 9.18
N PRO A 49 -5.97 -7.10 8.22
CA PRO A 49 -5.14 -5.96 7.91
C PRO A 49 -4.90 -5.14 9.19
N THR A 50 -3.65 -5.00 9.57
CA THR A 50 -3.25 -4.33 10.82
C THR A 50 -2.19 -3.30 10.48
N ASP A 51 -2.35 -2.10 11.01
CA ASP A 51 -1.37 -1.05 10.80
C ASP A 51 -0.02 -1.47 11.39
N ILE A 52 1.07 -1.19 10.69
CA ILE A 52 2.42 -1.62 11.07
C ILE A 52 2.78 -1.17 12.49
N VAL A 53 2.31 0.00 12.87
CA VAL A 53 2.58 0.59 14.21
C VAL A 53 1.95 -0.21 15.34
N ASP A 54 0.87 -0.93 15.05
CA ASP A 54 0.13 -1.73 16.03
C ASP A 54 0.60 -3.20 16.09
N VAL A 55 1.55 -3.59 15.25
CA VAL A 55 2.07 -4.95 15.21
C VAL A 55 3.18 -5.13 16.26
N PRO A 56 2.93 -5.88 17.34
CA PRO A 56 3.92 -6.08 18.42
C PRO A 56 4.98 -7.13 18.04
N GLN A 57 5.50 -7.07 16.82
CA GLN A 57 6.43 -8.06 16.29
C GLN A 57 7.49 -7.43 15.40
N SER A 58 8.66 -8.04 15.36
CA SER A 58 9.71 -7.65 14.43
C SER A 58 9.35 -8.10 13.03
N LEU A 59 9.03 -7.14 12.16
CA LEU A 59 8.68 -7.42 10.77
C LEU A 59 9.47 -6.56 9.79
N SER A 60 9.51 -7.00 8.55
CA SER A 60 9.94 -6.21 7.39
C SER A 60 8.96 -6.46 6.25
N ILE A 61 8.61 -5.41 5.53
CA ILE A 61 7.72 -5.50 4.37
C ILE A 61 8.49 -4.99 3.16
N VAL A 62 8.42 -5.74 2.07
CA VAL A 62 8.96 -5.37 0.76
C VAL A 62 7.79 -5.28 -0.20
N THR A 63 7.54 -4.07 -0.71
CA THR A 63 6.42 -3.81 -1.61
C THR A 63 6.73 -4.16 -3.06
N ASP A 64 5.70 -4.31 -3.89
CA ASP A 64 5.81 -4.52 -5.34
C ASP A 64 6.65 -3.43 -6.03
N GLU A 65 6.51 -2.19 -5.58
CA GLU A 65 7.31 -1.08 -6.09
C GLU A 65 8.80 -1.25 -5.79
N GLN A 66 9.13 -1.69 -4.58
CA GLN A 66 10.51 -1.98 -4.18
C GLN A 66 11.05 -3.18 -4.94
N ILE A 67 10.25 -4.25 -5.09
CA ILE A 67 10.59 -5.44 -5.89
C ILE A 67 10.97 -5.03 -7.31
N ARG A 68 10.14 -4.22 -7.96
CA ARG A 68 10.41 -3.74 -9.33
C ARG A 68 11.61 -2.80 -9.43
N LYS A 69 11.74 -1.83 -8.53
CA LYS A 69 12.84 -0.85 -8.55
C LYS A 69 14.19 -1.49 -8.32
N GLN A 70 14.26 -2.51 -7.48
CA GLN A 70 15.51 -3.20 -7.13
C GLN A 70 15.77 -4.44 -7.98
N GLY A 71 14.84 -4.82 -8.87
CA GLY A 71 14.97 -5.98 -9.72
C GLY A 71 14.97 -7.30 -8.94
N ILE A 72 14.27 -7.35 -7.80
CA ILE A 72 14.14 -8.52 -6.95
C ILE A 72 13.32 -9.58 -7.69
N ARG A 73 13.80 -10.82 -7.74
CA ARG A 73 13.17 -11.90 -8.50
C ARG A 73 12.77 -13.10 -7.64
N GLU A 74 13.47 -13.32 -6.56
CA GLU A 74 13.32 -14.49 -5.70
C GLU A 74 13.42 -14.12 -4.22
N ILE A 75 13.03 -15.04 -3.34
CA ILE A 75 13.08 -14.84 -1.88
C ILE A 75 14.50 -14.53 -1.41
N GLY A 76 15.51 -15.15 -2.03
CA GLY A 76 16.91 -14.90 -1.70
C GLY A 76 17.33 -13.44 -1.82
N ASP A 77 16.77 -12.71 -2.78
CA ASP A 77 17.07 -11.30 -2.99
C ASP A 77 16.46 -10.43 -1.87
N ILE A 78 15.23 -10.73 -1.44
CA ILE A 78 14.57 -10.05 -0.31
C ILE A 78 15.37 -10.22 0.97
N VAL A 79 15.81 -11.43 1.23
CA VAL A 79 16.49 -11.79 2.48
C VAL A 79 17.82 -11.04 2.64
N ARG A 80 18.51 -10.71 1.55
CA ARG A 80 19.76 -9.92 1.60
C ARG A 80 19.61 -8.58 2.30
N TYR A 81 18.43 -7.99 2.24
CA TYR A 81 18.12 -6.69 2.83
C TYR A 81 17.31 -6.78 4.12
N THR A 82 17.04 -8.01 4.60
CA THR A 82 16.22 -8.25 5.79
C THR A 82 17.11 -8.59 7.00
N PRO A 83 17.21 -7.71 8.00
CA PRO A 83 18.04 -7.98 9.17
C PRO A 83 17.62 -9.22 9.94
N GLY A 84 18.59 -10.05 10.35
CA GLY A 84 18.34 -11.26 11.14
C GLY A 84 17.79 -12.45 10.36
N VAL A 85 17.77 -12.35 9.04
CA VAL A 85 17.39 -13.44 8.14
C VAL A 85 18.52 -13.70 7.16
N ASN A 86 18.75 -14.93 6.83
CA ASN A 86 19.74 -15.35 5.84
C ASN A 86 19.16 -16.45 4.95
N THR A 87 19.76 -16.69 3.80
CA THR A 87 19.37 -17.77 2.90
C THR A 87 20.33 -18.94 3.00
N SER A 88 19.78 -20.13 2.76
CA SER A 88 20.54 -21.33 2.52
C SER A 88 19.93 -21.99 1.30
N GLN A 89 20.72 -22.18 0.24
CA GLN A 89 20.21 -22.79 -0.99
C GLN A 89 20.02 -24.30 -0.88
N GLY A 90 20.42 -24.91 0.24
CA GLY A 90 20.29 -26.34 0.43
C GLY A 90 20.90 -27.12 -0.72
N GLU A 91 20.10 -27.98 -1.34
CA GLU A 91 20.46 -28.79 -2.50
C GLU A 91 20.44 -28.04 -3.84
N GLY A 92 20.21 -26.73 -3.83
CA GLY A 92 20.21 -25.90 -5.03
C GLY A 92 18.94 -25.97 -5.89
N HIS A 93 17.82 -26.36 -5.32
CA HIS A 93 16.54 -26.46 -6.04
C HIS A 93 15.34 -25.87 -5.27
N ARG A 94 15.58 -25.20 -4.15
CA ARG A 94 14.51 -24.67 -3.28
C ARG A 94 14.94 -23.46 -2.49
N ASP A 95 13.97 -22.66 -2.08
CA ASP A 95 14.18 -21.66 -1.07
C ASP A 95 14.38 -22.31 0.31
N ALA A 96 15.31 -21.76 1.07
CA ALA A 96 15.51 -22.09 2.46
C ALA A 96 15.95 -20.82 3.19
N VAL A 97 15.29 -20.49 4.27
CA VAL A 97 15.59 -19.31 5.08
C VAL A 97 16.09 -19.71 6.45
N VAL A 98 16.95 -18.86 6.99
CA VAL A 98 17.51 -19.02 8.34
C VAL A 98 17.16 -17.78 9.14
N PHE A 99 16.22 -17.91 10.07
CA PHE A 99 15.82 -16.86 10.99
C PHE A 99 16.63 -16.96 12.28
N ARG A 100 17.52 -16.01 12.53
CA ARG A 100 18.32 -15.97 13.77
C ARG A 100 18.96 -17.32 14.13
N GLY A 101 19.44 -18.04 13.13
CA GLY A 101 20.07 -19.37 13.30
C GLY A 101 19.12 -20.56 13.17
N VAL A 102 17.80 -20.35 13.13
CA VAL A 102 16.81 -21.41 12.90
C VAL A 102 16.54 -21.54 11.39
N ARG A 103 16.95 -22.67 10.83
CA ARG A 103 16.71 -22.97 9.41
C ARG A 103 15.31 -23.52 9.21
N SER A 104 14.63 -23.00 8.20
CA SER A 104 13.32 -23.47 7.77
C SER A 104 13.22 -23.56 6.24
N THR A 105 12.52 -24.60 5.78
CA THR A 105 12.15 -24.80 4.37
C THR A 105 10.63 -24.86 4.19
N ALA A 106 9.87 -24.70 5.26
CA ALA A 106 8.43 -24.92 5.31
C ALA A 106 7.66 -23.75 5.92
N ASP A 107 8.32 -22.65 6.26
CA ASP A 107 7.70 -21.48 6.87
C ASP A 107 7.45 -20.38 5.83
N PHE A 108 6.98 -20.80 4.67
CA PHE A 108 6.51 -19.93 3.60
C PHE A 108 4.99 -19.98 3.53
N TYR A 109 4.41 -18.82 3.25
CA TYR A 109 2.97 -18.64 3.16
C TYR A 109 2.66 -17.79 1.93
N GLN A 110 1.49 -18.01 1.34
CA GLN A 110 0.92 -17.17 0.32
C GLN A 110 -0.51 -16.82 0.73
N ASP A 111 -0.79 -15.53 0.87
CA ASP A 111 -2.07 -15.04 1.39
C ASP A 111 -2.49 -15.71 2.72
N GLY A 112 -1.52 -15.97 3.57
CA GLY A 112 -1.71 -16.64 4.84
C GLY A 112 -1.95 -18.15 4.78
N ALA A 113 -1.99 -18.75 3.59
CA ALA A 113 -2.02 -20.19 3.41
C ALA A 113 -0.59 -20.74 3.35
N ARG A 114 -0.36 -21.86 4.03
CA ARG A 114 0.97 -22.49 4.05
C ARG A 114 1.34 -23.03 2.68
N ASP A 115 2.52 -22.67 2.22
CA ASP A 115 3.18 -23.22 1.04
C ASP A 115 4.51 -23.87 1.45
N ASP A 116 4.47 -25.14 1.82
CA ASP A 116 5.62 -25.91 2.25
C ASP A 116 6.25 -26.76 1.14
N VAL A 117 5.80 -26.57 -0.08
CA VAL A 117 6.40 -27.22 -1.27
C VAL A 117 7.80 -26.66 -1.52
N GLN A 118 8.74 -27.55 -1.87
CA GLN A 118 10.14 -27.20 -2.03
C GLN A 118 10.45 -26.80 -3.48
N TYR A 119 10.48 -25.50 -3.74
CA TYR A 119 10.84 -24.92 -5.04
C TYR A 119 11.37 -23.47 -4.84
N TYR A 120 11.85 -22.86 -5.90
CA TYR A 120 12.18 -21.43 -5.91
C TYR A 120 10.92 -20.60 -6.20
N ARG A 121 10.59 -19.69 -5.29
CA ARG A 121 9.41 -18.83 -5.41
C ARG A 121 9.75 -17.59 -6.22
N SER A 122 9.10 -17.45 -7.37
CA SER A 122 9.17 -16.26 -8.18
C SER A 122 8.21 -15.19 -7.66
N LEU A 123 8.64 -13.94 -7.71
CA LEU A 123 7.89 -12.81 -7.13
C LEU A 123 7.14 -11.97 -8.18
N TYR A 124 6.88 -12.51 -9.36
CA TYR A 124 6.28 -11.77 -10.47
C TYR A 124 4.81 -11.38 -10.25
N ASN A 125 4.10 -12.10 -9.41
CA ASN A 125 2.67 -11.93 -9.11
C ASN A 125 2.39 -11.53 -7.66
N VAL A 126 3.38 -10.96 -6.99
CA VAL A 126 3.32 -10.64 -5.56
C VAL A 126 3.20 -9.12 -5.40
N GLU A 127 2.26 -8.66 -4.59
CA GLU A 127 2.09 -7.25 -4.25
C GLU A 127 3.01 -6.80 -3.12
N GLN A 128 3.24 -7.67 -2.15
CA GLN A 128 4.18 -7.44 -1.08
C GLN A 128 4.70 -8.76 -0.50
N VAL A 129 5.85 -8.71 0.12
CA VAL A 129 6.40 -9.82 0.90
C VAL A 129 6.62 -9.36 2.32
N GLU A 130 6.04 -10.08 3.25
CA GLU A 130 6.12 -9.82 4.68
C GLU A 130 7.03 -10.84 5.35
N VAL A 131 8.05 -10.37 6.05
CA VAL A 131 9.00 -11.19 6.79
C VAL A 131 8.80 -10.96 8.28
N LEU A 132 8.14 -11.89 8.94
CA LEU A 132 7.85 -11.84 10.37
C LEU A 132 8.90 -12.68 11.11
N ARG A 133 9.64 -12.05 12.01
CA ARG A 133 10.72 -12.70 12.78
C ARG A 133 10.27 -12.98 14.19
N GLY A 134 10.55 -14.20 14.64
CA GLY A 134 10.17 -14.70 15.96
C GLY A 134 9.06 -15.75 15.90
N PRO A 135 8.54 -16.19 17.05
CA PRO A 135 7.55 -17.27 17.11
C PRO A 135 6.19 -16.80 16.57
N ASN A 136 5.68 -17.49 15.56
CA ASN A 136 4.42 -17.19 14.87
C ASN A 136 3.41 -18.35 14.95
N ALA A 137 3.65 -19.33 15.81
CA ALA A 137 2.84 -20.55 15.87
C ALA A 137 1.36 -20.29 16.21
N LEU A 138 1.06 -19.21 16.92
CA LEU A 138 -0.32 -18.86 17.27
C LEU A 138 -1.18 -18.57 16.03
N LEU A 139 -0.60 -17.87 15.04
CA LEU A 139 -1.32 -17.45 13.82
C LEU A 139 -1.17 -18.47 12.68
N PHE A 140 -0.02 -19.13 12.62
CA PHE A 140 0.37 -19.95 11.47
C PHE A 140 0.46 -21.45 11.79
N GLY A 141 0.14 -21.84 13.02
CA GLY A 141 0.18 -23.23 13.44
C GLY A 141 1.61 -23.76 13.70
N ARG A 142 1.80 -25.06 13.51
CA ARG A 142 3.12 -25.69 13.71
C ARG A 142 4.14 -25.13 12.73
N GLY A 143 5.34 -24.89 13.20
CA GLY A 143 6.41 -24.20 12.46
C GLY A 143 6.52 -22.74 12.89
N GLY A 144 7.19 -21.92 12.11
CA GLY A 144 7.36 -20.51 12.40
C GLY A 144 8.08 -20.19 13.71
N THR A 145 8.94 -21.07 14.18
CA THR A 145 9.68 -20.88 15.44
C THR A 145 10.69 -19.74 15.33
N GLY A 146 11.34 -19.61 14.20
CA GLY A 146 12.30 -18.54 13.91
C GLY A 146 11.67 -17.33 13.25
N GLY A 147 10.62 -17.56 12.47
CA GLY A 147 9.92 -16.57 11.67
C GLY A 147 9.18 -17.20 10.51
N ILE A 148 8.49 -16.38 9.74
CA ILE A 148 7.78 -16.77 8.50
C ILE A 148 7.99 -15.75 7.41
N ILE A 149 7.77 -16.16 6.16
CA ILE A 149 7.63 -15.31 4.99
C ILE A 149 6.23 -15.52 4.40
N ASN A 150 5.48 -14.41 4.26
CA ASN A 150 4.14 -14.40 3.67
C ASN A 150 4.13 -13.51 2.43
#